data_e585ddbd9fbecceee2b1b927eb9f56b7
#
_entry.id   e585ddbd9fbecceee2b1b927eb9f56b7
#
_cell.length_a   1.000
_cell.length_b   1.000
_cell.length_c   1.000
_cell.angle_alpha   90.00
_cell.angle_beta   90.00
_cell.angle_gamma   90.00
#
_symmetry.space_group_name_H-M   'P 1'
#
loop_
_entity.id
_entity.type
_entity.pdbx_description
1 polymer ?
#
loop_
_entity_poly.entity_id
_entity_poly.type
_entity_poly.pdbx_seq_one_letter_code
_entity_poly.pdbx_strand_id
1 'polypeptide(L)'
;MLVAHRPRYDDWSLPKGKADDGETPEQTAVREVLEETGYNCRVVAPVGTTRYRVPGGVKEVNWFALKPLPDSPGFKKNPEVDEVKWLSRRRALQQLSYDQDRELVEQTNLKKLSQSGTLYLLRHATAADRKKWQGNDTRRPLTKKGRRQAEAIARSLASTGIERILSSPYDRCVQTVEPLATMIGANIETSPLLAEEPDLDAAYALVDDLVGANAVICSHGDVIPALINRMMWAGLELSSRFYCSKGSIWEVEVENGKFATGHYVPPPEV
;
A
#
# COMPACT_ATOMS: atom_id res chain seq x y z
N MET A 1 1.17 15.04 -12.08
CA MET A 1 2.35 14.23 -12.43
C MET A 1 3.60 14.99 -12.05
N LEU A 2 4.59 14.32 -11.52
CA LEU A 2 5.90 14.91 -11.23
C LEU A 2 6.79 14.78 -12.47
N VAL A 3 7.45 15.86 -12.85
CA VAL A 3 8.48 15.90 -13.90
C VAL A 3 9.74 16.55 -13.33
N ALA A 4 10.90 16.11 -13.78
CA ALA A 4 12.20 16.54 -13.29
C ALA A 4 13.02 17.18 -14.41
N HIS A 5 13.69 18.31 -14.11
CA HIS A 5 14.64 18.97 -15.01
C HIS A 5 16.05 18.48 -14.71
N ARG A 6 16.77 18.04 -15.76
CA ARG A 6 18.14 17.54 -15.66
C ARG A 6 19.10 18.55 -16.25
N PRO A 7 19.86 19.30 -15.44
CA PRO A 7 20.71 20.41 -15.91
C PRO A 7 21.81 19.97 -16.87
N ARG A 8 22.30 18.73 -16.74
CA ARG A 8 23.34 18.18 -17.63
C ARG A 8 22.88 18.07 -19.10
N TYR A 9 21.57 17.85 -19.32
CA TYR A 9 20.98 17.62 -20.65
C TYR A 9 20.07 18.77 -21.07
N ASP A 10 19.80 19.70 -20.15
CA ASP A 10 18.82 20.79 -20.31
C ASP A 10 17.45 20.27 -20.79
N ASP A 11 16.96 19.20 -20.14
CA ASP A 11 15.75 18.51 -20.53
C ASP A 11 14.80 18.25 -19.34
N TRP A 12 13.54 18.01 -19.67
CA TRP A 12 12.49 17.58 -18.74
C TRP A 12 12.09 16.13 -19.01
N SER A 13 12.16 15.30 -18.00
CA SER A 13 11.83 13.88 -18.11
C SER A 13 11.03 13.39 -16.91
N LEU A 14 10.47 12.19 -17.04
CA LEU A 14 9.98 11.44 -15.88
C LEU A 14 11.19 10.93 -15.07
N PRO A 15 11.14 10.96 -13.71
CA PRO A 15 12.21 10.44 -12.86
C PRO A 15 12.53 8.98 -13.19
N LYS A 16 13.81 8.62 -13.30
CA LYS A 16 14.28 7.27 -13.64
C LYS A 16 15.76 7.10 -13.41
N GLY A 17 16.16 5.93 -13.01
CA GLY A 17 17.57 5.59 -12.87
C GLY A 17 17.88 4.13 -13.15
N LYS A 18 19.00 3.65 -12.64
CA LYS A 18 19.50 2.29 -12.84
C LYS A 18 19.27 1.44 -11.60
N ALA A 19 18.96 0.17 -11.80
CA ALA A 19 18.91 -0.77 -10.70
C ALA A 19 20.29 -0.98 -10.07
N ASP A 20 20.33 -1.02 -8.76
CA ASP A 20 21.48 -1.53 -8.01
C ASP A 20 21.44 -3.06 -7.94
N ASP A 21 22.57 -3.67 -7.61
CA ASP A 21 22.68 -5.13 -7.53
C ASP A 21 21.68 -5.71 -6.52
N GLY A 22 20.81 -6.57 -7.03
CA GLY A 22 19.80 -7.26 -6.23
C GLY A 22 18.48 -6.51 -6.03
N GLU A 23 18.34 -5.30 -6.58
CA GLU A 23 17.06 -4.58 -6.56
C GLU A 23 16.04 -5.17 -7.54
N THR A 24 14.77 -5.19 -7.12
CA THR A 24 13.66 -5.36 -8.07
C THR A 24 13.39 -4.04 -8.82
N PRO A 25 12.75 -4.09 -10.00
CA PRO A 25 12.38 -2.87 -10.73
C PRO A 25 11.53 -1.88 -9.90
N GLU A 26 10.65 -2.39 -9.03
CA GLU A 26 9.83 -1.59 -8.13
C GLU A 26 10.67 -0.88 -7.06
N GLN A 27 11.63 -1.59 -6.46
CA GLN A 27 12.54 -1.02 -5.47
C GLN A 27 13.40 0.08 -6.08
N THR A 28 13.93 -0.17 -7.27
CA THR A 28 14.66 0.83 -8.06
C THR A 28 13.83 2.09 -8.30
N ALA A 29 12.58 1.92 -8.75
CA ALA A 29 11.70 3.06 -9.04
C ALA A 29 11.42 3.92 -7.81
N VAL A 30 11.21 3.31 -6.64
CA VAL A 30 10.97 4.03 -5.38
C VAL A 30 12.22 4.76 -4.92
N ARG A 31 13.40 4.10 -4.93
CA ARG A 31 14.68 4.70 -4.55
C ARG A 31 15.03 5.87 -5.44
N GLU A 32 14.99 5.69 -6.76
CA GLU A 32 15.37 6.74 -7.72
C GLU A 32 14.47 7.97 -7.61
N VAL A 33 13.14 7.77 -7.44
CA VAL A 33 12.24 8.91 -7.22
C VAL A 33 12.57 9.65 -5.93
N LEU A 34 12.91 8.93 -4.85
CA LEU A 34 13.32 9.56 -3.60
C LEU A 34 14.63 10.37 -3.77
N GLU A 35 15.64 9.79 -4.42
CA GLU A 35 16.96 10.40 -4.63
C GLU A 35 16.87 11.63 -5.56
N GLU A 36 16.18 11.49 -6.69
CA GLU A 36 16.05 12.58 -7.65
C GLU A 36 15.12 13.69 -7.17
N THR A 37 14.04 13.35 -6.43
CA THR A 37 12.94 14.30 -6.20
C THR A 37 12.59 14.56 -4.74
N GLY A 38 13.13 13.78 -3.80
CA GLY A 38 12.85 13.91 -2.37
C GLY A 38 11.45 13.45 -1.94
N TYR A 39 10.74 12.70 -2.79
CA TYR A 39 9.44 12.16 -2.44
C TYR A 39 9.53 10.69 -2.09
N ASN A 40 9.16 10.32 -0.85
CA ASN A 40 8.85 8.95 -0.50
C ASN A 40 7.59 8.51 -1.24
N CYS A 41 7.64 7.34 -1.86
CA CYS A 41 6.53 6.86 -2.67
C CYS A 41 6.26 5.38 -2.41
N ARG A 42 5.03 4.94 -2.65
CA ARG A 42 4.70 3.53 -2.85
C ARG A 42 4.37 3.25 -4.31
N VAL A 43 4.62 2.02 -4.74
CA VAL A 43 4.18 1.54 -6.06
C VAL A 43 2.66 1.35 -6.05
N VAL A 44 1.99 1.84 -7.08
CA VAL A 44 0.55 1.66 -7.29
C VAL A 44 0.30 0.56 -8.32
N ALA A 45 0.98 0.65 -9.47
CA ALA A 45 0.87 -0.34 -10.53
C ALA A 45 2.01 -0.19 -11.56
N PRO A 46 2.37 -1.25 -12.29
CA PRO A 46 3.18 -1.11 -13.50
C PRO A 46 2.40 -0.32 -14.56
N VAL A 47 3.11 0.54 -15.28
CA VAL A 47 2.53 1.39 -16.36
C VAL A 47 2.91 0.85 -17.73
N GLY A 48 4.12 0.32 -17.87
CA GLY A 48 4.63 -0.22 -19.10
C GLY A 48 6.15 -0.22 -19.19
N THR A 49 6.67 -0.57 -20.35
CA THR A 49 8.10 -0.62 -20.60
C THR A 49 8.41 0.16 -21.88
N THR A 50 9.39 1.07 -21.80
CA THR A 50 9.91 1.74 -22.99
C THR A 50 11.27 1.18 -23.39
N ARG A 51 11.51 1.06 -24.70
CA ARG A 51 12.77 0.59 -25.27
C ARG A 51 13.27 1.58 -26.30
N TYR A 52 14.53 1.99 -26.18
CA TYR A 52 15.15 2.88 -27.13
C TYR A 52 16.63 2.58 -27.33
N ARG A 53 17.14 2.93 -28.52
CA ARG A 53 18.55 2.73 -28.86
C ARG A 53 19.42 3.80 -28.22
N VAL A 54 20.54 3.37 -27.65
CA VAL A 54 21.61 4.23 -27.14
C VAL A 54 22.94 3.76 -27.73
N PRO A 55 23.98 4.61 -27.73
CA PRO A 55 25.31 4.15 -28.05
C PRO A 55 25.69 2.95 -27.16
N GLY A 56 25.94 1.79 -27.77
CA GLY A 56 26.27 0.55 -27.05
C GLY A 56 25.14 -0.45 -26.85
N GLY A 57 23.89 -0.16 -27.29
CA GLY A 57 22.83 -1.16 -27.22
C GLY A 57 21.39 -0.60 -27.18
N VAL A 58 20.50 -1.39 -26.58
CA VAL A 58 19.12 -1.00 -26.31
C VAL A 58 18.97 -0.77 -24.82
N LYS A 59 18.44 0.37 -24.44
CA LYS A 59 18.02 0.65 -23.07
C LYS A 59 16.54 0.29 -22.91
N GLU A 60 16.25 -0.45 -21.86
CA GLU A 60 14.90 -0.77 -21.43
C GLU A 60 14.61 -0.07 -20.10
N VAL A 61 13.43 0.54 -19.98
CA VAL A 61 12.99 1.22 -18.77
C VAL A 61 11.60 0.69 -18.41
N ASN A 62 11.49 0.11 -17.21
CA ASN A 62 10.22 -0.30 -16.62
C ASN A 62 9.63 0.87 -15.85
N TRP A 63 8.38 1.20 -16.16
CA TRP A 63 7.69 2.34 -15.59
C TRP A 63 6.60 1.91 -14.62
N PHE A 64 6.53 2.64 -13.51
CA PHE A 64 5.55 2.42 -12.46
C PHE A 64 4.80 3.71 -12.13
N ALA A 65 3.52 3.58 -11.87
CA ALA A 65 2.77 4.63 -11.20
C ALA A 65 3.10 4.60 -9.71
N LEU A 66 3.55 5.74 -9.19
CA LEU A 66 3.90 5.89 -7.78
C LEU A 66 2.98 6.92 -7.12
N LYS A 67 2.59 6.66 -5.86
CA LYS A 67 1.84 7.59 -5.03
C LYS A 67 2.75 8.13 -3.93
N PRO A 68 2.94 9.46 -3.82
CA PRO A 68 3.76 10.04 -2.77
C PRO A 68 3.13 9.81 -1.39
N LEU A 69 3.98 9.58 -0.40
CA LEU A 69 3.61 9.41 1.01
C LEU A 69 3.72 10.76 1.76
N PRO A 70 2.96 10.94 2.85
CA PRO A 70 2.92 12.21 3.60
C PRO A 70 4.25 12.61 4.23
N ASP A 71 5.12 11.64 4.56
CA ASP A 71 6.41 11.80 5.23
C ASP A 71 7.56 12.18 4.29
N SER A 72 7.26 12.59 3.07
CA SER A 72 8.26 12.94 2.08
C SER A 72 9.08 14.16 2.53
N PRO A 73 10.43 14.10 2.50
CA PRO A 73 11.30 15.20 2.92
C PRO A 73 11.21 16.44 2.01
N GLY A 74 10.64 16.26 0.80
CA GLY A 74 10.53 17.29 -0.21
C GLY A 74 11.81 17.49 -1.04
N PHE A 75 11.63 18.12 -2.20
CA PHE A 75 12.71 18.31 -3.16
C PHE A 75 13.84 19.19 -2.62
N LYS A 76 15.07 18.75 -2.86
CA LYS A 76 16.30 19.54 -2.73
C LYS A 76 17.13 19.35 -3.99
N LYS A 77 17.56 20.47 -4.59
CA LYS A 77 18.43 20.45 -5.76
C LYS A 77 19.64 19.54 -5.53
N ASN A 78 19.93 18.71 -6.52
CA ASN A 78 21.05 17.78 -6.53
C ASN A 78 21.79 17.83 -7.89
N PRO A 79 22.91 17.11 -8.08
CA PRO A 79 23.66 17.16 -9.34
C PRO A 79 22.90 16.62 -10.56
N GLU A 80 21.91 15.75 -10.37
CA GLU A 80 21.15 15.11 -11.44
C GLU A 80 19.89 15.89 -11.78
N VAL A 81 19.23 16.49 -10.75
CA VAL A 81 17.96 17.21 -10.88
C VAL A 81 18.06 18.56 -10.17
N ASP A 82 17.81 19.64 -10.88
CA ASP A 82 17.84 20.99 -10.32
C ASP A 82 16.47 21.64 -10.14
N GLU A 83 15.43 21.10 -10.77
CA GLU A 83 14.05 21.55 -10.61
C GLU A 83 13.07 20.37 -10.77
N VAL A 84 12.00 20.35 -9.96
CA VAL A 84 10.87 19.43 -10.12
C VAL A 84 9.56 20.21 -10.20
N LYS A 85 8.61 19.72 -10.98
CA LYS A 85 7.28 20.34 -11.13
C LYS A 85 6.17 19.31 -11.00
N TRP A 86 5.18 19.64 -10.17
CA TRP A 86 3.90 18.95 -10.18
C TRP A 86 2.98 19.58 -11.22
N LEU A 87 2.68 18.83 -12.27
CA LEU A 87 1.92 19.33 -13.42
C LEU A 87 0.63 18.52 -13.63
N SER A 88 -0.40 19.16 -14.16
CA SER A 88 -1.52 18.44 -14.76
C SER A 88 -1.02 17.62 -15.95
N ARG A 89 -1.74 16.53 -16.32
CA ARG A 89 -1.37 15.71 -17.49
C ARG A 89 -1.12 16.52 -18.74
N ARG A 90 -2.02 17.47 -19.06
CA ARG A 90 -1.88 18.35 -20.21
C ARG A 90 -0.60 19.18 -20.19
N ARG A 91 -0.24 19.74 -19.03
CA ARG A 91 0.99 20.53 -18.88
C ARG A 91 2.24 19.64 -18.90
N ALA A 92 2.17 18.43 -18.33
CA ALA A 92 3.29 17.49 -18.38
C ALA A 92 3.62 17.09 -19.83
N LEU A 93 2.60 16.79 -20.66
CA LEU A 93 2.78 16.50 -22.08
C LEU A 93 3.45 17.64 -22.87
N GLN A 94 3.20 18.90 -22.48
CA GLN A 94 3.85 20.05 -23.08
C GLN A 94 5.27 20.28 -22.58
N GLN A 95 5.56 19.88 -21.33
CA GLN A 95 6.85 20.10 -20.68
C GLN A 95 7.88 19.03 -21.01
N LEU A 96 7.47 17.76 -21.13
CA LEU A 96 8.35 16.63 -21.37
C LEU A 96 9.12 16.79 -22.69
N SER A 97 10.42 16.55 -22.66
CA SER A 97 11.33 16.72 -23.80
C SER A 97 11.31 15.53 -24.77
N TYR A 98 10.88 14.33 -24.33
CA TYR A 98 10.95 13.11 -25.11
C TYR A 98 9.58 12.57 -25.51
N ASP A 99 9.45 12.17 -26.80
CA ASP A 99 8.20 11.61 -27.34
C ASP A 99 7.79 10.34 -26.60
N GLN A 100 8.74 9.46 -26.28
CA GLN A 100 8.47 8.22 -25.55
C GLN A 100 7.90 8.45 -24.14
N ASP A 101 8.32 9.53 -23.45
CA ASP A 101 7.75 9.89 -22.16
C ASP A 101 6.33 10.45 -22.35
N ARG A 102 6.08 11.22 -23.42
CA ARG A 102 4.76 11.72 -23.79
C ARG A 102 3.79 10.59 -24.13
N GLU A 103 4.22 9.64 -24.97
CA GLU A 103 3.42 8.45 -25.35
C GLU A 103 3.03 7.62 -24.13
N LEU A 104 3.99 7.38 -23.21
CA LEU A 104 3.73 6.68 -21.95
C LEU A 104 2.63 7.40 -21.14
N VAL A 105 2.75 8.73 -20.99
CA VAL A 105 1.78 9.55 -20.28
C VAL A 105 0.40 9.53 -20.96
N GLU A 106 0.35 9.55 -22.30
CA GLU A 106 -0.88 9.48 -23.07
C GLU A 106 -1.61 8.14 -22.95
N GLN A 107 -0.87 7.05 -22.88
CA GLN A 107 -1.42 5.71 -22.72
C GLN A 107 -1.87 5.41 -21.27
N THR A 108 -1.34 6.14 -20.29
CA THR A 108 -1.60 5.89 -18.88
C THR A 108 -2.95 6.48 -18.44
N ASN A 109 -3.83 5.64 -17.90
CA ASN A 109 -5.08 6.10 -17.28
C ASN A 109 -4.88 6.36 -15.78
N LEU A 110 -4.43 7.58 -15.45
CA LEU A 110 -4.14 8.00 -14.07
C LEU A 110 -5.35 7.88 -13.13
N LYS A 111 -6.57 8.08 -13.64
CA LYS A 111 -7.78 7.98 -12.82
C LYS A 111 -8.01 6.53 -12.37
N LYS A 112 -7.77 5.55 -13.25
CA LYS A 112 -7.85 4.13 -12.88
C LYS A 112 -6.75 3.75 -11.89
N LEU A 113 -5.52 4.21 -12.12
CA LEU A 113 -4.39 3.91 -11.24
C LEU A 113 -4.56 4.49 -9.82
N SER A 114 -5.17 5.68 -9.70
CA SER A 114 -5.44 6.27 -8.37
C SER A 114 -6.47 5.48 -7.54
N GLN A 115 -7.16 4.53 -8.14
CA GLN A 115 -8.11 3.63 -7.49
C GLN A 115 -7.54 2.22 -7.27
N SER A 116 -6.24 2.05 -7.36
CA SER A 116 -5.56 0.79 -7.08
C SER A 116 -4.81 0.85 -5.75
N GLY A 117 -4.78 -0.26 -5.02
CA GLY A 117 -4.14 -0.36 -3.72
C GLY A 117 -4.32 -1.76 -3.13
N THR A 118 -3.87 -1.96 -1.89
CA THR A 118 -4.02 -3.23 -1.19
C THR A 118 -4.68 -3.02 0.17
N LEU A 119 -5.74 -3.75 0.44
CA LEU A 119 -6.39 -3.81 1.74
C LEU A 119 -5.90 -5.06 2.49
N TYR A 120 -5.34 -4.84 3.68
CA TYR A 120 -4.85 -5.90 4.56
C TYR A 120 -5.87 -6.16 5.66
N LEU A 121 -6.76 -7.14 5.47
CA LEU A 121 -7.74 -7.52 6.47
C LEU A 121 -7.09 -8.44 7.50
N LEU A 122 -6.74 -7.90 8.65
CA LEU A 122 -5.99 -8.53 9.71
C LEU A 122 -6.91 -9.00 10.84
N ARG A 123 -6.97 -10.31 11.09
CA ARG A 123 -7.59 -10.80 12.31
C ARG A 123 -6.66 -10.53 13.50
N HIS A 124 -7.18 -9.98 14.60
CA HIS A 124 -6.39 -9.73 15.80
C HIS A 124 -5.52 -10.93 16.20
N ALA A 125 -4.33 -10.68 16.72
CA ALA A 125 -3.38 -11.68 17.17
C ALA A 125 -3.90 -12.47 18.39
N THR A 126 -3.16 -13.44 18.87
CA THR A 126 -3.57 -14.32 19.96
C THR A 126 -3.83 -13.55 21.25
N ALA A 127 -5.09 -13.45 21.66
CA ALA A 127 -5.54 -12.80 22.89
C ALA A 127 -5.68 -13.82 24.05
N ALA A 128 -5.82 -13.31 25.28
CA ALA A 128 -6.11 -14.10 26.47
C ALA A 128 -7.34 -14.99 26.24
N ASP A 129 -7.40 -16.12 26.95
CA ASP A 129 -8.51 -17.08 26.83
C ASP A 129 -9.82 -16.44 27.27
N ARG A 130 -10.82 -16.39 26.38
CA ARG A 130 -12.14 -15.79 26.65
C ARG A 130 -12.84 -16.46 27.84
N LYS A 131 -12.68 -17.78 28.01
CA LYS A 131 -13.32 -18.52 29.10
C LYS A 131 -12.71 -18.25 30.48
N LYS A 132 -11.44 -17.82 30.51
CA LYS A 132 -10.69 -17.51 31.74
C LYS A 132 -10.67 -16.02 32.05
N TRP A 133 -11.08 -15.17 31.12
CA TRP A 133 -11.11 -13.72 31.27
C TRP A 133 -12.31 -13.29 32.10
N GLN A 134 -12.09 -12.59 33.21
CA GLN A 134 -13.13 -12.18 34.15
C GLN A 134 -13.57 -10.72 33.97
N GLY A 135 -12.92 -9.97 33.08
CA GLY A 135 -13.25 -8.56 32.82
C GLY A 135 -14.16 -8.40 31.60
N ASN A 136 -14.42 -7.15 31.23
CA ASN A 136 -15.14 -6.82 30.00
C ASN A 136 -14.34 -7.37 28.79
N ASP A 137 -15.00 -8.10 27.88
CA ASP A 137 -14.35 -8.71 26.72
C ASP A 137 -13.70 -7.69 25.78
N THR A 138 -14.20 -6.47 25.73
CA THR A 138 -13.59 -5.38 24.96
C THR A 138 -12.17 -5.04 25.45
N ARG A 139 -11.89 -5.28 26.73
CA ARG A 139 -10.60 -5.01 27.39
C ARG A 139 -9.68 -6.25 27.43
N ARG A 140 -10.09 -7.36 26.87
CA ARG A 140 -9.30 -8.60 26.84
C ARG A 140 -8.04 -8.43 25.98
N PRO A 141 -6.82 -8.48 26.59
CA PRO A 141 -5.58 -8.11 25.92
C PRO A 141 -4.98 -9.28 25.12
N LEU A 142 -3.95 -8.96 24.33
CA LEU A 142 -3.08 -9.94 23.70
C LEU A 142 -2.26 -10.73 24.76
N THR A 143 -2.00 -12.01 24.45
CA THR A 143 -1.00 -12.82 25.20
C THR A 143 0.42 -12.40 24.84
N LYS A 144 1.44 -12.96 25.54
CA LYS A 144 2.86 -12.80 25.16
C LYS A 144 3.11 -13.27 23.72
N LYS A 145 2.48 -14.41 23.31
CA LYS A 145 2.54 -14.90 21.93
C LYS A 145 1.90 -13.89 20.96
N GLY A 146 0.71 -13.36 21.30
CA GLY A 146 0.02 -12.38 20.47
C GLY A 146 0.82 -11.10 20.27
N ARG A 147 1.54 -10.61 21.28
CA ARG A 147 2.42 -9.43 21.14
C ARG A 147 3.57 -9.68 20.17
N ARG A 148 4.22 -10.86 20.26
CA ARG A 148 5.27 -11.25 19.27
C ARG A 148 4.70 -11.39 17.86
N GLN A 149 3.48 -11.89 17.70
CA GLN A 149 2.80 -11.90 16.40
C GLN A 149 2.57 -10.49 15.88
N ALA A 150 2.07 -9.57 16.71
CA ALA A 150 1.87 -8.17 16.34
C ALA A 150 3.16 -7.48 15.88
N GLU A 151 4.28 -7.70 16.58
CA GLU A 151 5.60 -7.20 16.17
C GLU A 151 6.08 -7.79 14.84
N ALA A 152 5.87 -9.08 14.61
CA ALA A 152 6.25 -9.75 13.35
C ALA A 152 5.40 -9.24 12.18
N ILE A 153 4.08 -9.07 12.38
CA ILE A 153 3.17 -8.46 11.41
C ILE A 153 3.60 -7.03 11.10
N ALA A 154 3.94 -6.23 12.10
CA ALA A 154 4.41 -4.86 11.90
C ALA A 154 5.64 -4.81 10.98
N ARG A 155 6.63 -5.68 11.23
CA ARG A 155 7.84 -5.77 10.38
C ARG A 155 7.53 -6.17 8.94
N SER A 156 6.58 -7.07 8.71
CA SER A 156 6.21 -7.51 7.35
C SER A 156 5.47 -6.42 6.57
N LEU A 157 4.68 -5.57 7.26
CA LEU A 157 3.86 -4.54 6.62
C LEU A 157 4.52 -3.14 6.58
N ALA A 158 5.59 -2.90 7.32
CA ALA A 158 6.18 -1.56 7.46
C ALA A 158 6.66 -0.95 6.12
N SER A 159 7.10 -1.80 5.18
CA SER A 159 7.59 -1.35 3.85
C SER A 159 6.53 -1.38 2.75
N THR A 160 5.28 -1.75 3.04
CA THR A 160 4.23 -1.89 2.02
C THR A 160 3.49 -0.58 1.70
N GLY A 161 3.95 0.55 2.28
CA GLY A 161 3.38 1.87 2.03
C GLY A 161 1.97 2.03 2.59
N ILE A 162 1.71 1.51 3.80
CA ILE A 162 0.43 1.68 4.50
C ILE A 162 0.15 3.17 4.72
N GLU A 163 -1.03 3.61 4.32
CA GLU A 163 -1.51 4.99 4.42
C GLU A 163 -2.49 5.17 5.59
N ARG A 164 -3.27 4.10 5.91
CA ARG A 164 -4.29 4.13 6.95
C ARG A 164 -4.32 2.84 7.75
N ILE A 165 -4.57 2.95 9.05
CA ILE A 165 -4.76 1.82 9.94
C ILE A 165 -6.12 1.98 10.64
N LEU A 166 -7.07 1.11 10.29
CA LEU A 166 -8.38 1.03 10.94
C LEU A 166 -8.42 -0.17 11.87
N SER A 167 -9.07 -0.04 13.00
CA SER A 167 -9.19 -1.12 13.99
C SER A 167 -10.54 -1.15 14.67
N SER A 168 -11.01 -2.36 15.00
CA SER A 168 -11.98 -2.52 16.07
C SER A 168 -11.48 -1.83 17.34
N PRO A 169 -12.37 -1.21 18.14
CA PRO A 169 -11.96 -0.53 19.39
C PRO A 169 -11.56 -1.51 20.51
N TYR A 170 -11.64 -2.82 20.31
CA TYR A 170 -11.26 -3.83 21.29
C TYR A 170 -9.73 -3.86 21.51
N ASP A 171 -9.30 -3.89 22.77
CA ASP A 171 -7.87 -3.81 23.13
C ASP A 171 -7.02 -4.81 22.32
N ARG A 172 -7.49 -6.03 22.11
CA ARG A 172 -6.75 -7.05 21.31
C ARG A 172 -6.52 -6.67 19.84
N CYS A 173 -7.45 -5.88 19.25
CA CYS A 173 -7.29 -5.41 17.88
C CYS A 173 -6.34 -4.21 17.84
N VAL A 174 -6.53 -3.23 18.71
CA VAL A 174 -5.66 -2.05 18.81
C VAL A 174 -4.22 -2.48 19.09
N GLN A 175 -3.99 -3.37 20.09
CA GLN A 175 -2.66 -3.91 20.42
C GLN A 175 -2.03 -4.73 19.29
N THR A 176 -2.81 -5.25 18.35
CA THR A 176 -2.28 -5.97 17.19
C THR A 176 -1.65 -5.03 16.16
N VAL A 177 -2.21 -3.83 15.98
CA VAL A 177 -1.72 -2.87 14.97
C VAL A 177 -0.84 -1.76 15.57
N GLU A 178 -0.80 -1.61 16.90
CA GLU A 178 -0.01 -0.58 17.59
C GLU A 178 1.50 -0.61 17.23
N PRO A 179 2.18 -1.80 17.15
CA PRO A 179 3.57 -1.84 16.71
C PRO A 179 3.77 -1.32 15.28
N LEU A 180 2.85 -1.63 14.36
CA LEU A 180 2.91 -1.11 13.00
C LEU A 180 2.72 0.40 12.98
N ALA A 181 1.67 0.90 13.66
CA ALA A 181 1.39 2.32 13.75
C ALA A 181 2.59 3.12 14.27
N THR A 182 3.23 2.61 15.33
CA THR A 182 4.46 3.20 15.89
C THR A 182 5.61 3.19 14.88
N MET A 183 5.80 2.08 14.17
CA MET A 183 6.92 1.89 13.23
C MET A 183 6.85 2.82 12.03
N ILE A 184 5.64 3.07 11.52
CA ILE A 184 5.43 3.93 10.33
C ILE A 184 4.95 5.35 10.68
N GLY A 185 4.82 5.69 11.97
CA GLY A 185 4.36 7.01 12.41
C GLY A 185 2.88 7.32 12.08
N ALA A 186 2.04 6.30 11.93
CA ALA A 186 0.63 6.46 11.58
C ALA A 186 -0.29 6.46 12.81
N ASN A 187 -1.48 7.06 12.68
CA ASN A 187 -2.54 6.98 13.68
C ASN A 187 -3.41 5.73 13.47
N ILE A 188 -3.93 5.18 14.59
CA ILE A 188 -4.92 4.11 14.55
C ILE A 188 -6.32 4.75 14.62
N GLU A 189 -7.11 4.55 13.58
CA GLU A 189 -8.51 4.97 13.50
C GLU A 189 -9.40 3.85 14.04
N THR A 190 -10.03 4.02 15.19
CA THR A 190 -10.94 3.01 15.72
C THR A 190 -12.37 3.21 15.24
N SER A 191 -13.04 2.10 14.86
CA SER A 191 -14.44 2.12 14.44
C SER A 191 -15.24 0.99 15.12
N PRO A 192 -16.41 1.29 15.72
CA PRO A 192 -17.30 0.25 16.24
C PRO A 192 -17.84 -0.67 15.13
N LEU A 193 -17.85 -0.24 13.88
CA LEU A 193 -18.24 -1.05 12.72
C LEU A 193 -17.31 -2.24 12.46
N LEU A 194 -16.11 -2.24 13.08
CA LEU A 194 -15.15 -3.35 13.01
C LEU A 194 -15.17 -4.22 14.28
N ALA A 195 -16.10 -3.98 15.23
CA ALA A 195 -16.29 -4.81 16.41
C ALA A 195 -16.95 -6.15 16.07
N GLU A 196 -17.04 -7.09 17.05
CA GLU A 196 -17.79 -8.33 16.88
C GLU A 196 -19.29 -8.02 16.64
N GLU A 197 -19.94 -8.81 15.79
CA GLU A 197 -21.36 -8.69 15.43
C GLU A 197 -21.75 -7.28 14.89
N PRO A 198 -21.04 -6.73 13.88
CA PRO A 198 -21.33 -5.40 13.37
C PRO A 198 -22.56 -5.39 12.47
N ASP A 199 -23.07 -4.18 12.19
CA ASP A 199 -23.83 -3.96 10.96
C ASP A 199 -22.89 -4.21 9.75
N LEU A 200 -23.11 -5.33 9.08
CA LEU A 200 -22.21 -5.80 8.03
C LEU A 200 -22.22 -4.90 6.78
N ASP A 201 -23.37 -4.28 6.45
CA ASP A 201 -23.45 -3.38 5.30
C ASP A 201 -22.70 -2.09 5.61
N ALA A 202 -22.81 -1.55 6.82
CA ALA A 202 -22.03 -0.39 7.25
C ALA A 202 -20.52 -0.70 7.37
N ALA A 203 -20.16 -1.89 7.86
CA ALA A 203 -18.77 -2.33 7.92
C ALA A 203 -18.17 -2.49 6.50
N TYR A 204 -18.93 -3.04 5.57
CA TYR A 204 -18.51 -3.17 4.17
C TYR A 204 -18.34 -1.79 3.52
N ALA A 205 -19.29 -0.86 3.71
CA ALA A 205 -19.18 0.50 3.17
C ALA A 205 -17.93 1.22 3.70
N LEU A 206 -17.61 1.05 5.01
CA LEU A 206 -16.37 1.59 5.59
C LEU A 206 -15.11 1.04 4.88
N VAL A 207 -15.11 -0.24 4.53
CA VAL A 207 -13.97 -0.87 3.82
C VAL A 207 -13.93 -0.47 2.36
N ASP A 208 -15.08 -0.32 1.70
CA ASP A 208 -15.19 0.14 0.31
C ASP A 208 -14.68 1.58 0.14
N ASP A 209 -14.85 2.45 1.14
CA ASP A 209 -14.28 3.80 1.17
C ASP A 209 -12.74 3.84 1.21
N LEU A 210 -12.08 2.69 1.48
CA LEU A 210 -10.63 2.56 1.46
C LEU A 210 -10.07 2.11 0.10
N VAL A 211 -10.94 1.86 -0.87
CA VAL A 211 -10.53 1.47 -2.23
C VAL A 211 -9.61 2.53 -2.83
N GLY A 212 -8.44 2.10 -3.30
CA GLY A 212 -7.38 2.99 -3.82
C GLY A 212 -6.36 3.45 -2.78
N ALA A 213 -6.47 3.03 -1.53
CA ALA A 213 -5.45 3.21 -0.49
C ALA A 213 -4.77 1.87 -0.16
N ASN A 214 -3.54 1.92 0.38
CA ASN A 214 -2.99 0.80 1.12
C ASN A 214 -3.42 0.95 2.59
N ALA A 215 -4.29 0.06 3.05
CA ALA A 215 -4.87 0.18 4.38
C ALA A 215 -4.88 -1.15 5.14
N VAL A 216 -4.61 -1.08 6.45
CA VAL A 216 -4.78 -2.21 7.37
C VAL A 216 -6.13 -2.08 8.08
N ILE A 217 -6.90 -3.13 8.07
CA ILE A 217 -8.20 -3.23 8.76
C ILE A 217 -8.11 -4.37 9.78
N CYS A 218 -7.96 -4.06 11.06
CA CYS A 218 -7.87 -5.06 12.13
C CYS A 218 -9.23 -5.31 12.77
N SER A 219 -9.67 -6.57 12.74
CA SER A 219 -10.97 -6.98 13.25
C SER A 219 -10.98 -8.42 13.79
N HIS A 220 -12.11 -9.09 13.78
CA HIS A 220 -12.43 -10.34 14.47
C HIS A 220 -12.69 -11.49 13.50
N GLY A 221 -12.82 -12.70 14.06
CA GLY A 221 -12.99 -13.94 13.30
C GLY A 221 -14.37 -14.16 12.70
N ASP A 222 -15.36 -13.37 13.08
CA ASP A 222 -16.69 -13.30 12.49
C ASP A 222 -16.76 -12.24 11.38
N VAL A 223 -16.14 -11.09 11.62
CA VAL A 223 -16.19 -9.92 10.71
C VAL A 223 -15.37 -10.13 9.44
N ILE A 224 -14.10 -10.55 9.57
CA ILE A 224 -13.21 -10.71 8.41
C ILE A 224 -13.78 -11.70 7.37
N PRO A 225 -14.26 -12.91 7.77
CA PRO A 225 -14.90 -13.81 6.82
C PRO A 225 -16.14 -13.22 6.14
N ALA A 226 -16.94 -12.48 6.87
CA ALA A 226 -18.14 -11.86 6.32
C ALA A 226 -17.80 -10.77 5.29
N LEU A 227 -16.79 -9.94 5.57
CA LEU A 227 -16.29 -8.93 4.62
C LEU A 227 -15.72 -9.59 3.35
N ILE A 228 -14.87 -10.62 3.49
CA ILE A 228 -14.30 -11.35 2.35
C ILE A 228 -15.42 -11.96 1.49
N ASN A 229 -16.42 -12.61 2.11
CA ASN A 229 -17.56 -13.15 1.36
C ASN A 229 -18.31 -12.06 0.58
N ARG A 230 -18.49 -10.88 1.18
CA ARG A 230 -19.14 -9.74 0.50
C ARG A 230 -18.30 -9.24 -0.67
N MET A 231 -16.98 -9.16 -0.52
CA MET A 231 -16.05 -8.80 -1.59
C MET A 231 -16.03 -9.83 -2.72
N MET A 232 -16.16 -11.13 -2.42
CA MET A 232 -16.29 -12.17 -3.45
C MET A 232 -17.55 -11.97 -4.30
N TRP A 233 -18.66 -11.57 -3.71
CA TRP A 233 -19.87 -11.21 -4.48
C TRP A 233 -19.68 -9.95 -5.32
N ALA A 234 -18.74 -9.07 -4.92
CA ALA A 234 -18.36 -7.89 -5.69
C ALA A 234 -17.22 -8.16 -6.72
N GLY A 235 -16.78 -9.41 -6.86
CA GLY A 235 -15.82 -9.82 -7.90
C GLY A 235 -14.42 -10.19 -7.40
N LEU A 236 -14.18 -10.25 -6.08
CA LEU A 236 -12.91 -10.72 -5.54
C LEU A 236 -12.68 -12.20 -5.85
N GLU A 237 -11.56 -12.53 -6.48
CA GLU A 237 -11.10 -13.89 -6.70
C GLU A 237 -10.10 -14.31 -5.62
N LEU A 238 -10.30 -15.48 -4.99
CA LEU A 238 -9.37 -15.98 -3.99
C LEU A 238 -8.29 -16.83 -4.64
N SER A 239 -7.03 -16.47 -4.44
CA SER A 239 -5.86 -17.24 -4.91
C SER A 239 -5.42 -18.33 -3.93
N SER A 240 -6.04 -18.41 -2.74
CA SER A 240 -5.74 -19.38 -1.70
C SER A 240 -7.01 -19.90 -1.02
N ARG A 241 -6.88 -21.03 -0.28
CA ARG A 241 -8.00 -21.56 0.51
C ARG A 241 -8.41 -20.56 1.59
N PHE A 242 -9.72 -20.54 1.86
CA PHE A 242 -10.29 -19.65 2.86
C PHE A 242 -9.93 -20.10 4.29
N TYR A 243 -9.16 -19.28 4.99
CA TYR A 243 -8.83 -19.41 6.41
C TYR A 243 -8.93 -18.05 7.10
N CYS A 244 -9.10 -18.07 8.42
CA CYS A 244 -9.09 -16.86 9.24
C CYS A 244 -8.53 -17.17 10.63
N SER A 245 -7.23 -17.43 10.72
CA SER A 245 -6.53 -17.70 11.98
C SER A 245 -6.19 -16.41 12.73
N LYS A 246 -6.04 -16.44 14.06
CA LYS A 246 -5.61 -15.29 14.84
C LYS A 246 -4.22 -14.81 14.40
N GLY A 247 -4.09 -13.55 14.00
CA GLY A 247 -2.86 -12.98 13.46
C GLY A 247 -2.63 -13.26 11.98
N SER A 248 -3.60 -13.83 11.26
CA SER A 248 -3.53 -13.98 9.81
C SER A 248 -4.03 -12.72 9.10
N ILE A 249 -3.59 -12.55 7.86
CA ILE A 249 -3.96 -11.44 6.99
C ILE A 249 -4.58 -11.98 5.72
N TRP A 250 -5.60 -11.30 5.21
CA TRP A 250 -6.02 -11.36 3.84
C TRP A 250 -5.49 -10.11 3.13
N GLU A 251 -4.61 -10.31 2.16
CA GLU A 251 -4.15 -9.27 1.24
C GLU A 251 -5.14 -9.22 0.09
N VAL A 252 -5.91 -8.14 0.01
CA VAL A 252 -6.93 -7.92 -1.01
C VAL A 252 -6.43 -6.84 -1.96
N GLU A 253 -6.06 -7.25 -3.15
CA GLU A 253 -5.67 -6.32 -4.22
C GLU A 253 -6.89 -5.62 -4.79
N VAL A 254 -6.78 -4.33 -4.95
CA VAL A 254 -7.78 -3.49 -5.60
C VAL A 254 -7.18 -2.93 -6.87
N GLU A 255 -7.81 -3.21 -7.99
CA GLU A 255 -7.43 -2.71 -9.30
C GLU A 255 -8.57 -1.91 -9.93
N ASN A 256 -8.27 -0.69 -10.37
CA ASN A 256 -9.24 0.17 -11.05
C ASN A 256 -10.55 0.37 -10.27
N GLY A 257 -10.47 0.45 -8.94
CA GLY A 257 -11.63 0.64 -8.07
C GLY A 257 -12.45 -0.62 -7.82
N LYS A 258 -11.92 -1.81 -8.14
CA LYS A 258 -12.60 -3.10 -7.92
C LYS A 258 -11.69 -4.06 -7.17
N PHE A 259 -12.29 -4.88 -6.33
CA PHE A 259 -11.57 -6.00 -5.72
C PHE A 259 -11.16 -6.99 -6.81
N ALA A 260 -9.88 -7.33 -6.86
CA ALA A 260 -9.32 -8.22 -7.88
C ALA A 260 -8.94 -9.57 -7.28
N THR A 261 -7.86 -9.64 -6.52
CA THR A 261 -7.33 -10.90 -5.98
C THR A 261 -7.23 -10.84 -4.46
N GLY A 262 -7.61 -11.93 -3.78
CA GLY A 262 -7.43 -12.12 -2.35
C GLY A 262 -6.44 -13.24 -2.05
N HIS A 263 -5.38 -12.93 -1.31
CA HIS A 263 -4.37 -13.88 -0.88
C HIS A 263 -4.33 -14.03 0.64
N TYR A 264 -4.34 -15.28 1.13
CA TYR A 264 -4.25 -15.57 2.56
C TYR A 264 -2.80 -15.70 3.01
N VAL A 265 -2.41 -14.88 3.98
CA VAL A 265 -1.12 -14.94 4.66
C VAL A 265 -1.34 -15.54 6.06
N PRO A 266 -0.72 -16.70 6.37
CA PRO A 266 -0.87 -17.32 7.68
C PRO A 266 -0.25 -16.47 8.79
N PRO A 267 -0.66 -16.67 10.07
CA PRO A 267 -0.06 -15.95 11.17
C PRO A 267 1.43 -16.27 11.27
N PRO A 268 2.27 -15.29 11.67
CA PRO A 268 3.70 -15.52 11.82
C PRO A 268 3.99 -16.57 12.90
N GLU A 269 4.97 -17.43 12.65
CA GLU A 269 5.51 -18.36 13.63
C GLU A 269 6.39 -17.59 14.63
N VAL A 270 6.02 -17.60 15.95
CA VAL A 270 6.66 -16.82 17.02
C VAL A 270 6.66 -17.55 18.37
#